data_ebb009dcc16df891e0b9754838e11179
#
_entry.id   ebb009dcc16df891e0b9754838e11179
#
_cell.length_a   1.000
_cell.length_b   1.000
_cell.length_c   1.000
_cell.angle_alpha   90.00
_cell.angle_beta   90.00
_cell.angle_gamma   90.00
#
_symmetry.space_group_name_H-M   'P 1'
#
loop_
_entity.id
_entity.type
_entity.pdbx_description
1 polymer ?
#
loop_
_entity_poly.entity_id
_entity_poly.type
_entity_poly.pdbx_seq_one_letter_code
_entity_poly.pdbx_strand_id
1 'polypeptide(L)'
;MEKTLRVLNELEKRGLIERYAIGGGVAALFYAEPVLTYDLDVFVFLPATKSPLVTLSPIYDYLRCKGYREDKEYVVIEGIPVQFIPAYNPLVEEALEQAKEIKYKQVKTRVVRAEHLLAIMLETGRAKDKARMALFLEEARLDQKELAQMIKRHGLSAEWSRFKKEGYEV
;
A
#
# COMPACT_ATOMS: atom_id res chain seq x y z
N MET A 1 -6.89 -10.51 10.38
CA MET A 1 -7.29 -9.41 9.48
C MET A 1 -8.37 -8.49 10.07
N GLU A 2 -9.58 -8.95 10.40
CA GLU A 2 -10.64 -8.05 10.89
C GLU A 2 -10.22 -7.22 12.13
N LYS A 3 -9.68 -7.88 13.14
CA LYS A 3 -9.18 -7.20 14.35
C LYS A 3 -8.06 -6.21 14.05
N THR A 4 -7.13 -6.57 13.17
CA THR A 4 -6.04 -5.70 12.70
C THR A 4 -6.59 -4.42 12.07
N LEU A 5 -7.59 -4.56 11.16
CA LEU A 5 -8.24 -3.39 10.54
C LEU A 5 -8.96 -2.49 11.54
N ARG A 6 -9.54 -3.06 12.60
CA ARG A 6 -10.14 -2.26 13.71
C ARG A 6 -9.07 -1.43 14.42
N VAL A 7 -7.87 -1.99 14.62
CA VAL A 7 -6.75 -1.24 15.22
C VAL A 7 -6.28 -0.11 14.29
N LEU A 8 -6.18 -0.36 12.97
CA LEU A 8 -5.85 0.69 12.00
C LEU A 8 -6.88 1.84 12.02
N ASN A 9 -8.18 1.50 12.06
CA ASN A 9 -9.24 2.50 12.19
C ASN A 9 -9.17 3.25 13.54
N GLU A 10 -8.74 2.60 14.60
CA GLU A 10 -8.52 3.25 15.89
C GLU A 10 -7.36 4.26 15.83
N LEU A 11 -6.27 3.95 15.15
CA LEU A 11 -5.16 4.88 14.92
C LEU A 11 -5.63 6.14 14.17
N GLU A 12 -6.44 5.97 13.11
CA GLU A 12 -7.02 7.09 12.35
C GLU A 12 -7.99 7.91 13.24
N LYS A 13 -8.89 7.26 13.97
CA LYS A 13 -9.83 7.94 14.88
C LYS A 13 -9.13 8.74 15.98
N ARG A 14 -7.94 8.31 16.42
CA ARG A 14 -7.14 8.99 17.42
C ARG A 14 -6.26 10.11 16.85
N GLY A 15 -6.25 10.29 15.53
CA GLY A 15 -5.39 11.26 14.86
C GLY A 15 -3.91 10.90 14.89
N LEU A 16 -3.55 9.63 15.13
CA LEU A 16 -2.17 9.15 15.02
C LEU A 16 -1.76 8.97 13.57
N ILE A 17 -2.74 8.73 12.71
CA ILE A 17 -2.65 8.81 11.25
C ILE A 17 -3.84 9.62 10.74
N GLU A 18 -3.66 10.39 9.67
CA GLU A 18 -4.75 11.13 9.04
C GLU A 18 -5.58 10.23 8.12
N ARG A 19 -4.91 9.36 7.41
CA ARG A 19 -5.53 8.43 6.45
C ARG A 19 -4.62 7.24 6.23
N TYR A 20 -5.20 6.08 5.95
CA TYR A 20 -4.46 4.91 5.51
C TYR A 20 -5.12 4.21 4.33
N ALA A 21 -4.32 3.44 3.59
CA ALA A 21 -4.78 2.46 2.63
C ALA A 21 -3.89 1.21 2.66
N ILE A 22 -4.51 0.05 2.44
CA ILE A 22 -3.80 -1.21 2.29
C ILE A 22 -3.14 -1.22 0.91
N GLY A 23 -1.84 -1.53 0.89
CA GLY A 23 -1.01 -1.68 -0.31
C GLY A 23 -0.44 -3.08 -0.46
N GLY A 24 0.65 -3.18 -1.20
CA GLY A 24 1.47 -4.38 -1.32
C GLY A 24 0.74 -5.64 -1.76
N GLY A 25 1.21 -6.78 -1.26
CA GLY A 25 0.68 -8.08 -1.63
C GLY A 25 -0.77 -8.32 -1.21
N VAL A 26 -1.18 -7.79 -0.05
CA VAL A 26 -2.58 -7.93 0.41
C VAL A 26 -3.53 -7.12 -0.47
N ALA A 27 -3.14 -5.93 -0.92
CA ALA A 27 -3.95 -5.17 -1.87
C ALA A 27 -4.11 -5.89 -3.21
N ALA A 28 -3.06 -6.59 -3.68
CA ALA A 28 -3.11 -7.35 -4.93
C ALA A 28 -4.19 -8.44 -4.92
N LEU A 29 -4.49 -9.04 -3.76
CA LEU A 29 -5.53 -10.07 -3.61
C LEU A 29 -6.95 -9.59 -3.95
N PHE A 30 -7.17 -8.28 -4.03
CA PHE A 30 -8.46 -7.71 -4.43
C PHE A 30 -8.62 -7.62 -5.95
N TYR A 31 -7.55 -7.83 -6.70
CA TYR A 31 -7.50 -7.58 -8.14
C TYR A 31 -7.01 -8.77 -8.97
N ALA A 32 -6.20 -9.65 -8.39
CA ALA A 32 -5.60 -10.79 -9.07
C ALA A 32 -5.57 -12.02 -8.14
N GLU A 33 -5.23 -13.18 -8.68
CA GLU A 33 -5.10 -14.42 -7.90
C GLU A 33 -4.09 -14.30 -6.75
N PRO A 34 -4.26 -15.09 -5.68
CA PRO A 34 -3.44 -14.97 -4.48
C PRO A 34 -1.96 -15.21 -4.75
N VAL A 35 -1.15 -14.18 -4.56
CA VAL A 35 0.29 -14.31 -4.38
C VAL A 35 0.57 -14.42 -2.89
N LEU A 36 1.41 -15.39 -2.50
CA LEU A 36 1.78 -15.57 -1.11
C LEU A 36 2.36 -14.27 -0.53
N THR A 37 1.70 -13.76 0.49
CA THR A 37 2.15 -12.60 1.26
C THR A 37 1.99 -12.88 2.74
N TYR A 38 2.96 -12.43 3.55
CA TYR A 38 3.00 -12.67 5.00
C TYR A 38 2.77 -11.40 5.82
N ASP A 39 2.80 -10.26 5.16
CA ASP A 39 2.78 -8.93 5.75
C ASP A 39 1.63 -8.08 5.19
N LEU A 40 1.23 -7.10 5.97
CA LEU A 40 0.25 -6.10 5.58
C LEU A 40 0.96 -4.76 5.43
N ASP A 41 1.18 -4.36 4.17
CA ASP A 41 1.68 -3.03 3.84
C ASP A 41 0.55 -1.99 4.02
N VAL A 42 0.78 -1.01 4.86
CA VAL A 42 -0.19 0.05 5.16
C VAL A 42 0.45 1.40 4.83
N PHE A 43 0.05 1.99 3.73
CA PHE A 43 0.40 3.37 3.40
C PHE A 43 -0.36 4.32 4.30
N VAL A 44 0.31 5.37 4.79
CA VAL A 44 -0.28 6.32 5.73
C VAL A 44 0.05 7.76 5.40
N PHE A 45 -0.94 8.66 5.54
CA PHE A 45 -0.70 10.07 5.78
C PHE A 45 -0.53 10.27 7.28
N LEU A 46 0.57 10.90 7.65
CA LEU A 46 0.85 11.27 9.03
C LEU A 46 0.38 12.70 9.29
N PRO A 47 -0.11 12.99 10.51
CA PRO A 47 -0.49 14.33 10.89
C PRO A 47 0.67 15.31 10.73
N ALA A 48 0.37 16.50 10.24
CA ALA A 48 1.33 17.58 10.17
C ALA A 48 1.87 17.90 11.58
N THR A 49 3.17 17.78 11.75
CA THR A 49 3.85 18.10 13.00
C THR A 49 4.66 19.39 12.85
N LYS A 50 4.94 20.06 13.98
CA LYS A 50 5.85 21.22 13.99
C LYS A 50 7.32 20.81 13.70
N SER A 51 7.62 19.52 13.77
CA SER A 51 8.94 18.96 13.45
C SER A 51 9.06 18.70 11.94
N PRO A 52 10.18 19.05 11.30
CA PRO A 52 10.44 18.69 9.91
C PRO A 52 10.67 17.19 9.70
N LEU A 53 10.83 16.42 10.78
CA LEU A 53 11.05 15.00 10.73
C LEU A 53 9.71 14.24 10.71
N VAL A 54 9.48 13.53 9.64
CA VAL A 54 8.39 12.54 9.55
C VAL A 54 8.73 11.37 10.46
N THR A 55 7.89 11.07 11.43
CA THR A 55 8.15 9.99 12.39
C THR A 55 6.93 9.10 12.61
N LEU A 56 7.18 7.80 12.65
CA LEU A 56 6.20 6.77 13.00
C LEU A 56 6.14 6.52 14.53
N SER A 57 7.02 7.16 15.30
CA SER A 57 7.14 6.93 16.75
C SER A 57 5.80 7.01 17.50
N PRO A 58 4.91 8.01 17.26
CA PRO A 58 3.64 8.07 17.97
C PRO A 58 2.74 6.83 17.72
N ILE A 59 2.81 6.26 16.52
CA ILE A 59 2.08 5.03 16.16
C ILE A 59 2.66 3.86 16.96
N TYR A 60 3.98 3.69 16.93
CA TYR A 60 4.65 2.58 17.60
C TYR A 60 4.53 2.67 19.14
N ASP A 61 4.65 3.85 19.71
CA ASP A 61 4.46 4.05 21.15
C ASP A 61 3.04 3.68 21.59
N TYR A 62 2.04 4.10 20.82
CA TYR A 62 0.65 3.72 21.08
C TYR A 62 0.45 2.20 20.98
N LEU A 63 0.95 1.57 19.92
CA LEU A 63 0.81 0.13 19.71
C LEU A 63 1.53 -0.66 20.80
N ARG A 64 2.70 -0.21 21.25
CA ARG A 64 3.45 -0.78 22.39
C ARG A 64 2.64 -0.69 23.68
N CYS A 65 2.00 0.46 23.96
CA CYS A 65 1.10 0.61 25.11
C CYS A 65 -0.10 -0.33 25.06
N LYS A 66 -0.53 -0.75 23.86
CA LYS A 66 -1.58 -1.76 23.66
C LYS A 66 -1.08 -3.20 23.81
N GLY A 67 0.22 -3.41 24.01
CA GLY A 67 0.83 -4.73 24.16
C GLY A 67 1.26 -5.37 22.84
N TYR A 68 1.21 -4.67 21.72
CA TYR A 68 1.74 -5.16 20.45
C TYR A 68 3.26 -5.06 20.42
N ARG A 69 3.90 -6.02 19.72
CA ARG A 69 5.35 -6.14 19.67
C ARG A 69 5.87 -5.71 18.30
N GLU A 70 6.97 -4.98 18.32
CA GLU A 70 7.77 -4.67 17.14
C GLU A 70 8.66 -5.88 16.79
N ASP A 71 8.76 -6.18 15.51
CA ASP A 71 9.66 -7.18 14.94
C ASP A 71 10.27 -6.58 13.68
N LYS A 72 11.48 -6.04 13.79
CA LYS A 72 12.19 -5.29 12.74
C LYS A 72 11.35 -4.09 12.27
N GLU A 73 11.02 -4.06 10.96
CA GLU A 73 10.18 -3.02 10.34
C GLU A 73 8.67 -3.22 10.55
N TYR A 74 8.26 -4.30 11.20
CA TYR A 74 6.86 -4.65 11.41
C TYR A 74 6.41 -4.43 12.84
N VAL A 75 5.11 -4.24 13.02
CA VAL A 75 4.44 -4.44 14.30
C VAL A 75 3.45 -5.59 14.14
N VAL A 76 3.53 -6.57 15.03
CA VAL A 76 2.59 -7.71 15.00
C VAL A 76 1.29 -7.30 15.66
N ILE A 77 0.28 -7.00 14.84
CA ILE A 77 -1.04 -6.56 15.29
C ILE A 77 -2.04 -7.71 15.08
N GLU A 78 -2.57 -8.25 16.19
CA GLU A 78 -3.52 -9.37 16.16
C GLU A 78 -2.97 -10.58 15.36
N GLY A 79 -1.67 -10.84 15.50
CA GLY A 79 -0.98 -11.94 14.83
C GLY A 79 -0.59 -11.68 13.36
N ILE A 80 -0.81 -10.49 12.85
CA ILE A 80 -0.43 -10.09 11.47
C ILE A 80 0.72 -9.10 11.54
N PRO A 81 1.86 -9.36 10.86
CA PRO A 81 2.92 -8.38 10.68
C PRO A 81 2.39 -7.21 9.83
N VAL A 82 2.45 -6.00 10.37
CA VAL A 82 2.00 -4.77 9.72
C VAL A 82 3.19 -3.85 9.54
N GLN A 83 3.43 -3.41 8.31
CA GLN A 83 4.41 -2.38 7.98
C GLN A 83 3.69 -1.06 7.70
N PHE A 84 4.00 -0.03 8.48
CA PHE A 84 3.52 1.33 8.20
C PHE A 84 4.50 2.03 7.27
N ILE A 85 3.99 2.51 6.15
CA ILE A 85 4.77 3.17 5.09
C ILE A 85 4.21 4.59 4.92
N PRO A 86 4.89 5.62 5.45
CA PRO A 86 4.49 7.00 5.21
C PRO A 86 4.47 7.30 3.70
N ALA A 87 3.58 8.17 3.26
CA ALA A 87 3.62 8.69 1.91
C ALA A 87 4.96 9.40 1.69
N TYR A 88 5.76 8.87 0.79
CA TYR A 88 7.15 9.30 0.57
C TYR A 88 7.34 10.01 -0.78
N ASN A 89 6.34 9.99 -1.64
CA ASN A 89 6.39 10.63 -2.95
C ASN A 89 4.98 10.91 -3.50
N PRO A 90 4.86 11.73 -4.56
CA PRO A 90 3.57 12.08 -5.14
C PRO A 90 2.72 10.90 -5.63
N LEU A 91 3.34 9.80 -6.06
CA LEU A 91 2.61 8.59 -6.49
C LEU A 91 1.90 7.92 -5.32
N VAL A 92 2.58 7.76 -4.20
CA VAL A 92 1.99 7.15 -2.99
C VAL A 92 0.97 8.09 -2.35
N GLU A 93 1.19 9.41 -2.40
CA GLU A 93 0.22 10.41 -1.96
C GLU A 93 -1.08 10.29 -2.77
N GLU A 94 -0.99 10.28 -4.10
CA GLU A 94 -2.14 10.11 -4.99
C GLU A 94 -2.83 8.76 -4.74
N ALA A 95 -2.06 7.69 -4.53
CA ALA A 95 -2.60 6.36 -4.22
C ALA A 95 -3.42 6.34 -2.93
N LEU A 96 -2.99 7.06 -1.90
CA LEU A 96 -3.71 7.22 -0.63
C LEU A 96 -4.98 8.07 -0.80
N GLU A 97 -4.90 9.18 -1.54
CA GLU A 97 -6.03 10.07 -1.78
C GLU A 97 -7.15 9.36 -2.55
N GLN A 98 -6.77 8.60 -3.59
CA GLN A 98 -7.69 7.92 -4.49
C GLN A 98 -7.99 6.46 -4.09
N ALA A 99 -7.54 6.03 -2.90
CA ALA A 99 -7.77 4.67 -2.42
C ALA A 99 -9.26 4.34 -2.35
N LYS A 100 -9.61 3.13 -2.81
CA LYS A 100 -10.98 2.66 -2.86
C LYS A 100 -11.45 2.23 -1.48
N GLU A 101 -12.58 2.77 -1.02
CA GLU A 101 -13.24 2.26 0.18
C GLU A 101 -13.84 0.88 -0.10
N ILE A 102 -13.55 -0.04 0.80
CA ILE A 102 -14.10 -1.39 0.79
C ILE A 102 -14.58 -1.77 2.19
N LYS A 103 -15.33 -2.86 2.26
CA LYS A 103 -15.77 -3.45 3.51
C LYS A 103 -15.25 -4.89 3.60
N TYR A 104 -14.35 -5.13 4.55
CA TYR A 104 -13.91 -6.47 4.88
C TYR A 104 -14.75 -6.98 6.07
N LYS A 105 -15.62 -7.97 5.82
CA LYS A 105 -16.67 -8.35 6.76
C LYS A 105 -17.48 -7.11 7.19
N GLN A 106 -17.41 -6.72 8.48
CA GLN A 106 -18.11 -5.55 9.01
C GLN A 106 -17.21 -4.32 9.19
N VAL A 107 -15.92 -4.39 8.81
CA VAL A 107 -14.96 -3.31 8.99
C VAL A 107 -14.74 -2.58 7.68
N LYS A 108 -14.98 -1.26 7.68
CA LYS A 108 -14.60 -0.39 6.56
C LYS A 108 -13.08 -0.23 6.55
N THR A 109 -12.50 -0.25 5.37
CA THR A 109 -11.08 0.00 5.13
C THR A 109 -10.90 0.58 3.73
N ARG A 110 -9.66 0.91 3.38
CA ARG A 110 -9.30 1.39 2.04
C ARG A 110 -8.21 0.52 1.46
N VAL A 111 -8.27 0.34 0.15
CA VAL A 111 -7.28 -0.41 -0.63
C VAL A 111 -6.80 0.46 -1.75
N VAL A 112 -5.50 0.49 -1.99
CA VAL A 112 -4.88 1.16 -3.14
C VAL A 112 -5.49 0.61 -4.42
N ARG A 113 -5.84 1.49 -5.37
CA ARG A 113 -6.41 1.10 -6.67
C ARG A 113 -5.41 0.28 -7.48
N ALA A 114 -5.91 -0.55 -8.36
CA ALA A 114 -5.10 -1.46 -9.18
C ALA A 114 -4.02 -0.72 -9.97
N GLU A 115 -4.36 0.39 -10.60
CA GLU A 115 -3.46 1.19 -11.42
C GLU A 115 -2.31 1.78 -10.58
N HIS A 116 -2.61 2.33 -9.39
CA HIS A 116 -1.60 2.85 -8.46
C HIS A 116 -0.71 1.73 -7.92
N LEU A 117 -1.30 0.58 -7.58
CA LEU A 117 -0.54 -0.56 -7.07
C LEU A 117 0.48 -1.03 -8.11
N LEU A 118 0.07 -1.11 -9.39
CA LEU A 118 0.96 -1.47 -10.48
C LEU A 118 2.05 -0.40 -10.70
N ALA A 119 1.71 0.88 -10.66
CA ALA A 119 2.68 1.97 -10.80
C ALA A 119 3.70 1.96 -9.64
N ILE A 120 3.27 1.69 -8.40
CA ILE A 120 4.17 1.56 -7.23
C ILE A 120 5.09 0.34 -7.38
N MET A 121 4.58 -0.80 -7.86
CA MET A 121 5.41 -1.97 -8.14
C MET A 121 6.45 -1.68 -9.23
N LEU A 122 6.06 -0.94 -10.26
CA LEU A 122 6.94 -0.51 -11.35
C LEU A 122 8.05 0.41 -10.83
N GLU A 123 7.71 1.41 -10.00
CA GLU A 123 8.65 2.34 -9.39
C GLU A 123 9.66 1.62 -8.49
N THR A 124 9.18 0.70 -7.64
CA THR A 124 10.07 -0.07 -6.75
C THR A 124 10.97 -1.05 -7.49
N GLY A 125 10.52 -1.63 -8.60
CA GLY A 125 11.30 -2.43 -9.54
C GLY A 125 11.93 -3.70 -8.98
N ARG A 126 11.51 -4.19 -7.79
CA ARG A 126 12.03 -5.41 -7.18
C ARG A 126 11.65 -6.64 -8.03
N ALA A 127 12.48 -7.69 -8.03
CA ALA A 127 12.21 -8.92 -8.78
C ALA A 127 10.82 -9.53 -8.46
N LYS A 128 10.44 -9.54 -7.17
CA LYS A 128 9.11 -9.99 -6.73
C LYS A 128 7.96 -9.13 -7.26
N ASP A 129 8.20 -7.83 -7.45
CA ASP A 129 7.19 -6.91 -7.96
C ASP A 129 7.00 -7.10 -9.46
N LYS A 130 8.06 -7.35 -10.23
CA LYS A 130 7.98 -7.67 -11.66
C LYS A 130 7.13 -8.91 -11.92
N ALA A 131 7.34 -9.99 -11.15
CA ALA A 131 6.55 -11.21 -11.25
C ALA A 131 5.05 -10.95 -10.92
N ARG A 132 4.78 -10.14 -9.89
CA ARG A 132 3.41 -9.75 -9.53
C ARG A 132 2.77 -8.87 -10.61
N MET A 133 3.53 -7.95 -11.20
CA MET A 133 3.03 -7.10 -12.28
C MET A 133 2.55 -7.90 -13.48
N ALA A 134 3.26 -8.96 -13.88
CA ALA A 134 2.86 -9.82 -14.99
C ALA A 134 1.48 -10.44 -14.73
N LEU A 135 1.29 -11.10 -13.58
CA LEU A 135 -0.02 -11.64 -13.18
C LEU A 135 -1.10 -10.55 -13.11
N PHE A 136 -0.74 -9.40 -12.60
CA PHE A 136 -1.66 -8.28 -12.45
C PHE A 136 -2.16 -7.74 -13.78
N LEU A 137 -1.29 -7.71 -14.80
CA LEU A 137 -1.65 -7.30 -16.15
C LEU A 137 -2.54 -8.33 -16.87
N GLU A 138 -2.39 -9.61 -16.56
CA GLU A 138 -3.21 -10.68 -17.13
C GLU A 138 -4.61 -10.73 -16.49
N GLU A 139 -4.71 -10.52 -15.18
CA GLU A 139 -5.91 -10.84 -14.41
C GLU A 139 -6.70 -9.61 -13.95
N ALA A 140 -6.02 -8.50 -13.62
CA ALA A 140 -6.69 -7.32 -13.08
C ALA A 140 -7.41 -6.52 -14.17
N ARG A 141 -8.62 -6.06 -13.85
CA ARG A 141 -9.34 -5.12 -14.70
C ARG A 141 -8.77 -3.71 -14.49
N LEU A 142 -7.79 -3.37 -15.32
CA LEU A 142 -7.12 -2.06 -15.30
C LEU A 142 -7.78 -1.09 -16.28
N ASP A 143 -7.93 0.15 -15.86
CA ASP A 143 -8.18 1.25 -16.78
C ASP A 143 -6.86 1.61 -17.49
N GLN A 144 -6.68 1.11 -18.72
CA GLN A 144 -5.47 1.28 -19.51
C GLN A 144 -5.17 2.76 -19.79
N LYS A 145 -6.19 3.59 -19.95
CA LYS A 145 -6.03 5.02 -20.19
C LYS A 145 -5.51 5.72 -18.95
N GLU A 146 -6.11 5.44 -17.81
CA GLU A 146 -5.67 5.97 -16.51
C GLU A 146 -4.26 5.51 -16.18
N LEU A 147 -3.95 4.22 -16.37
CA LEU A 147 -2.61 3.67 -16.16
C LEU A 147 -1.56 4.39 -17.02
N ALA A 148 -1.83 4.58 -18.32
CA ALA A 148 -0.91 5.27 -19.22
C ALA A 148 -0.68 6.74 -18.81
N GLN A 149 -1.73 7.43 -18.37
CA GLN A 149 -1.63 8.80 -17.86
C GLN A 149 -0.82 8.85 -16.55
N MET A 150 -1.04 7.93 -15.65
CA MET A 150 -0.34 7.82 -14.37
C MET A 150 1.16 7.54 -14.58
N ILE A 151 1.51 6.58 -15.43
CA ILE A 151 2.90 6.28 -15.79
C ILE A 151 3.61 7.54 -16.32
N LYS A 152 2.94 8.30 -17.19
CA LYS A 152 3.49 9.55 -17.73
C LYS A 152 3.60 10.63 -16.65
N ARG A 153 2.55 10.83 -15.85
CA ARG A 153 2.47 11.86 -14.80
C ARG A 153 3.54 11.69 -13.73
N HIS A 154 3.83 10.44 -13.37
CA HIS A 154 4.83 10.11 -12.36
C HIS A 154 6.23 9.77 -12.93
N GLY A 155 6.45 10.02 -14.24
CA GLY A 155 7.76 9.88 -14.85
C GLY A 155 8.28 8.44 -15.02
N LEU A 156 7.37 7.44 -15.00
CA LEU A 156 7.70 6.00 -15.05
C LEU A 156 7.76 5.41 -16.47
N SER A 157 7.81 6.27 -17.50
CA SER A 157 7.77 5.80 -18.89
C SER A 157 8.97 4.95 -19.30
N ALA A 158 10.15 5.23 -18.73
CA ALA A 158 11.37 4.46 -19.00
C ALA A 158 11.30 3.07 -18.36
N GLU A 159 10.87 2.99 -17.11
CA GLU A 159 10.66 1.75 -16.34
C GLU A 159 9.61 0.87 -17.03
N TRP A 160 8.51 1.48 -17.47
CA TRP A 160 7.44 0.80 -18.20
C TRP A 160 7.93 0.21 -19.53
N SER A 161 8.70 1.00 -20.29
CA SER A 161 9.28 0.53 -21.55
C SER A 161 10.28 -0.61 -21.33
N ARG A 162 11.06 -0.58 -20.27
CA ARG A 162 12.00 -1.64 -19.88
C ARG A 162 11.24 -2.92 -19.50
N PHE A 163 10.23 -2.80 -18.65
CA PHE A 163 9.41 -3.91 -18.22
C PHE A 163 8.78 -4.66 -19.41
N LYS A 164 8.20 -3.94 -20.38
CA LYS A 164 7.65 -4.54 -21.61
C LYS A 164 8.69 -5.25 -22.46
N LYS A 165 9.92 -4.72 -22.55
CA LYS A 165 11.02 -5.34 -23.32
C LYS A 165 11.57 -6.62 -22.67
N GLU A 166 11.40 -6.79 -21.37
CA GLU A 166 11.80 -8.00 -20.65
C GLU A 166 10.89 -9.21 -20.92
N GLY A 167 9.95 -9.13 -21.86
CA GLY A 167 9.10 -10.23 -22.31
C GLY A 167 7.73 -10.30 -21.62
N TYR A 168 7.37 -9.27 -20.88
CA TYR A 168 6.02 -9.14 -20.36
C TYR A 168 5.18 -8.38 -21.39
N GLU A 169 4.58 -9.12 -22.34
CA GLU A 169 3.64 -8.55 -23.31
C GLU A 169 2.38 -8.04 -22.58
N VAL A 170 1.98 -6.81 -22.91
CA VAL A 170 0.80 -6.12 -22.38
C VAL A 170 -0.22 -5.92 -23.49
#